data_f98f42485ffe6412dda25624bf4b0a13
#
_entry.id   f98f42485ffe6412dda25624bf4b0a13
#
_cell.length_a   1.000
_cell.length_b   1.000
_cell.length_c   1.000
_cell.angle_alpha   90.00
_cell.angle_beta   90.00
_cell.angle_gamma   90.00
#
_symmetry.space_group_name_H-M   'P 1'
#
loop_
_entity.id
_entity.type
_entity.pdbx_description
1 polymer ?
#
loop_
_entity_poly.entity_id
_entity_poly.type
_entity_poly.pdbx_seq_one_letter_code
_entity_poly.pdbx_strand_id
1 'polypeptide(L)'
;MANANPQQHEEVTIRERRNARKKTERFITGKHCSLEELKVQMPRQRPQDDMVRYLIKEIPPYPTPAEFWVSDVAHVTEDSGFMGILKSDEFSAGAEDFSWWGLKVNEEEIKAAERRYMESNFPKQAPELNQQEPFLEKFTTSPAFQPEKSRYGSYRFTFPLTDLMQWYKEQNCGGEEPVLRVHETVTYKQEIMYTVLIHSPEDNIRFQEYPFLEENELVRYQDGKIIWKAQAICKTHRCQFVLGKVQELPEIYYVWDQVSLVFHLPNCKTMKIPRERLIKALETCKPADINLSWYEGPKDKEARFSEAKMKVSELKRELEDN
;
A
#
# COMPACT_ATOMS: atom_id res chain seq x y z
N MET A 1 21.16 35.60 10.73
CA MET A 1 20.81 34.35 11.45
C MET A 1 19.30 34.34 11.52
N ALA A 2 18.67 33.61 10.61
CA ALA A 2 17.21 33.43 10.62
C ALA A 2 16.90 32.29 11.59
N ASN A 3 16.18 32.60 12.67
CA ASN A 3 15.62 31.63 13.59
C ASN A 3 14.61 30.78 12.82
N ALA A 4 14.98 29.53 12.52
CA ALA A 4 14.02 28.53 12.10
C ALA A 4 13.06 28.31 13.27
N ASN A 5 11.82 28.71 13.08
CA ASN A 5 10.74 28.46 14.01
C ASN A 5 10.61 26.91 14.12
N PRO A 6 10.67 26.29 15.31
CA PRO A 6 10.42 24.87 15.42
C PRO A 6 8.98 24.63 14.94
N GLN A 7 8.82 23.86 13.88
CA GLN A 7 7.51 23.38 13.44
C GLN A 7 6.84 22.75 14.65
N GLN A 8 5.79 23.39 15.15
CA GLN A 8 4.92 22.81 16.15
C GLN A 8 4.23 21.62 15.47
N HIS A 9 4.76 20.42 15.68
CA HIS A 9 4.08 19.19 15.27
C HIS A 9 2.77 19.12 16.04
N GLU A 10 1.67 19.20 15.31
CA GLU A 10 0.34 19.01 15.86
C GLU A 10 0.28 17.67 16.62
N GLU A 11 -0.18 17.72 17.86
CA GLU A 11 -0.24 16.52 18.70
C GLU A 11 -1.35 15.59 18.18
N VAL A 12 -0.96 14.42 17.69
CA VAL A 12 -1.89 13.39 17.22
C VAL A 12 -2.16 12.36 18.30
N THR A 13 -3.37 11.81 18.36
CA THR A 13 -3.71 10.75 19.31
C THR A 13 -3.46 9.38 18.71
N ILE A 14 -2.52 8.62 19.30
CA ILE A 14 -2.24 7.24 18.91
C ILE A 14 -3.15 6.29 19.68
N ARG A 15 -4.09 5.67 18.98
CA ARG A 15 -5.05 4.69 19.49
C ARG A 15 -4.56 3.26 19.25
N GLU A 16 -5.27 2.30 19.82
CA GLU A 16 -4.95 0.87 19.76
C GLU A 16 -6.20 0.07 19.45
N ARG A 17 -6.07 -0.94 18.58
CA ARG A 17 -7.12 -1.93 18.31
C ARG A 17 -6.53 -3.30 18.02
N ARG A 18 -7.39 -4.32 18.07
CA ARG A 18 -7.04 -5.66 17.54
C ARG A 18 -7.51 -5.78 16.10
N ASN A 19 -6.59 -6.13 15.21
CA ASN A 19 -6.92 -6.39 13.82
C ASN A 19 -7.65 -7.75 13.64
N ALA A 20 -8.08 -8.05 12.43
CA ALA A 20 -8.78 -9.30 12.08
C ALA A 20 -7.99 -10.57 12.45
N ARG A 21 -6.66 -10.48 12.60
CA ARG A 21 -5.77 -11.56 13.04
C ARG A 21 -5.56 -11.60 14.55
N LYS A 22 -6.35 -10.84 15.32
CA LYS A 22 -6.26 -10.70 16.78
C LYS A 22 -4.90 -10.15 17.27
N LYS A 23 -4.16 -9.46 16.41
CA LYS A 23 -2.91 -8.78 16.76
C LYS A 23 -3.21 -7.32 17.08
N THR A 24 -2.50 -6.78 18.06
CA THR A 24 -2.61 -5.37 18.42
C THR A 24 -1.86 -4.50 17.42
N GLU A 25 -2.54 -3.53 16.86
CA GLU A 25 -1.97 -2.49 16.00
C GLU A 25 -2.27 -1.10 16.56
N ARG A 26 -1.49 -0.13 16.15
CA ARG A 26 -1.66 1.28 16.51
C ARG A 26 -2.18 2.04 15.31
N PHE A 27 -3.03 3.04 15.55
CA PHE A 27 -3.54 3.84 14.46
C PHE A 27 -3.78 5.30 14.87
N ILE A 28 -3.71 6.16 13.89
CA ILE A 28 -3.96 7.60 13.98
C ILE A 28 -5.04 7.90 12.96
N THR A 29 -6.21 8.30 13.44
CA THR A 29 -7.40 8.54 12.61
C THR A 29 -7.32 9.90 11.92
N GLY A 30 -7.76 9.97 10.67
CA GLY A 30 -7.89 11.23 9.91
C GLY A 30 -6.57 11.89 9.53
N LYS A 31 -5.45 11.19 9.66
CA LYS A 31 -4.14 11.76 9.31
C LYS A 31 -3.20 10.70 8.73
N HIS A 32 -2.50 11.04 7.66
CA HIS A 32 -1.32 10.33 7.20
C HIS A 32 -0.08 10.98 7.84
N CYS A 33 0.55 10.28 8.76
CA CYS A 33 1.73 10.78 9.46
C CYS A 33 3.00 10.41 8.72
N SER A 34 3.87 11.40 8.48
CA SER A 34 5.18 11.16 7.92
C SER A 34 6.06 10.33 8.86
N LEU A 35 7.14 9.77 8.31
CA LEU A 35 8.12 9.04 9.12
C LEU A 35 8.71 9.91 10.23
N GLU A 36 8.96 11.20 9.95
CA GLU A 36 9.49 12.16 10.93
C GLU A 36 8.49 12.46 12.04
N GLU A 37 7.20 12.61 11.71
CA GLU A 37 6.15 12.76 12.73
C GLU A 37 6.06 11.51 13.61
N LEU A 38 6.09 10.31 13.02
CA LEU A 38 6.06 9.06 13.78
C LEU A 38 7.28 8.88 14.68
N LYS A 39 8.48 9.30 14.26
CA LYS A 39 9.70 9.31 15.10
C LYS A 39 9.54 10.19 16.33
N VAL A 40 8.76 11.26 16.26
CA VAL A 40 8.48 12.15 17.39
C VAL A 40 7.34 11.64 18.26
N GLN A 41 6.23 11.23 17.66
CA GLN A 41 4.98 10.93 18.37
C GLN A 41 5.00 9.55 19.04
N MET A 42 5.50 8.52 18.35
CA MET A 42 5.51 7.14 18.86
C MET A 42 6.32 6.99 20.17
N PRO A 43 7.58 7.48 20.27
CA PRO A 43 8.33 7.36 21.52
C PRO A 43 7.69 8.10 22.71
N ARG A 44 7.00 9.21 22.45
CA ARG A 44 6.34 10.00 23.50
C ARG A 44 5.10 9.30 24.05
N GLN A 45 4.24 8.77 23.17
CA GLN A 45 2.95 8.19 23.57
C GLN A 45 2.99 6.68 23.79
N ARG A 46 3.90 5.98 23.13
CA ARG A 46 4.01 4.51 23.14
C ARG A 46 5.46 4.03 23.23
N PRO A 47 6.22 4.41 24.30
CA PRO A 47 7.66 4.14 24.39
C PRO A 47 8.01 2.64 24.36
N GLN A 48 7.08 1.76 24.71
CA GLN A 48 7.26 0.30 24.74
C GLN A 48 6.80 -0.39 23.44
N ASP A 49 6.35 0.37 22.44
CA ASP A 49 5.90 -0.21 21.18
C ASP A 49 7.09 -0.73 20.35
N ASP A 50 6.91 -1.88 19.73
CA ASP A 50 7.95 -2.50 18.89
C ASP A 50 8.43 -1.57 17.76
N MET A 51 7.54 -0.73 17.20
CA MET A 51 7.88 0.23 16.15
C MET A 51 8.93 1.24 16.62
N VAL A 52 8.88 1.67 17.88
CA VAL A 52 9.80 2.68 18.44
C VAL A 52 11.26 2.27 18.27
N ARG A 53 11.58 1.00 18.52
CA ARG A 53 12.96 0.52 18.38
C ARG A 53 13.52 0.60 16.95
N TYR A 54 12.63 0.65 15.94
CA TYR A 54 13.03 0.86 14.54
C TYR A 54 13.09 2.35 14.19
N LEU A 55 12.16 3.16 14.70
CA LEU A 55 12.09 4.59 14.44
C LEU A 55 13.22 5.40 15.06
N ILE A 56 13.69 5.02 16.25
CA ILE A 56 14.74 5.75 16.97
C ILE A 56 16.16 5.44 16.50
N LYS A 57 16.35 4.44 15.63
CA LYS A 57 17.67 4.13 15.07
C LYS A 57 18.10 5.21 14.09
N GLU A 58 19.39 5.49 14.06
CA GLU A 58 20.00 6.24 12.98
C GLU A 58 19.85 5.42 11.69
N ILE A 59 19.16 5.99 10.73
CA ILE A 59 18.91 5.36 9.45
C ILE A 59 19.86 6.00 8.44
N PRO A 60 20.72 5.22 7.75
CA PRO A 60 21.57 5.74 6.69
C PRO A 60 20.73 6.42 5.59
N PRO A 61 21.25 7.44 4.91
CA PRO A 61 20.56 8.08 3.81
C PRO A 61 20.15 7.05 2.74
N TYR A 62 18.88 7.08 2.36
CA TYR A 62 18.33 6.29 1.27
C TYR A 62 17.31 7.14 0.50
N PRO A 63 16.94 6.76 -0.72
CA PRO A 63 16.15 7.61 -1.61
C PRO A 63 14.69 7.69 -1.17
N THR A 64 14.41 8.41 -0.07
CA THR A 64 13.07 8.73 0.40
C THR A 64 12.97 10.21 0.81
N PRO A 65 11.78 10.79 0.71
CA PRO A 65 10.63 10.22 0.04
C PRO A 65 10.84 10.11 -1.49
N ALA A 66 10.52 8.94 -2.05
CA ALA A 66 10.39 8.79 -3.49
C ALA A 66 8.91 8.83 -3.87
N GLU A 67 8.56 9.47 -4.98
CA GLU A 67 7.17 9.62 -5.42
C GLU A 67 6.82 8.58 -6.49
N PHE A 68 5.81 7.73 -6.21
CA PHE A 68 5.28 6.73 -7.13
C PHE A 68 3.88 7.12 -7.61
N TRP A 69 3.62 6.93 -8.90
CA TRP A 69 2.35 7.22 -9.56
C TRP A 69 1.67 5.91 -9.97
N VAL A 70 0.89 5.37 -9.05
CA VAL A 70 0.39 4.00 -9.13
C VAL A 70 -1.00 3.96 -9.74
N SER A 71 -1.13 3.24 -10.86
CA SER A 71 -2.39 3.02 -11.57
C SER A 71 -3.10 1.72 -11.19
N ASP A 72 -2.35 0.74 -10.68
CA ASP A 72 -2.88 -0.61 -10.44
C ASP A 72 -3.06 -0.88 -8.95
N VAL A 73 -4.16 -1.54 -8.65
CA VAL A 73 -4.48 -2.00 -7.30
C VAL A 73 -4.86 -3.48 -7.30
N ALA A 74 -4.62 -4.14 -6.18
CA ALA A 74 -4.83 -5.56 -6.07
C ALA A 74 -5.60 -5.93 -4.79
N HIS A 75 -6.56 -6.84 -4.95
CA HIS A 75 -7.19 -7.55 -3.85
C HIS A 75 -6.61 -8.96 -3.76
N VAL A 76 -6.11 -9.31 -2.59
CA VAL A 76 -5.51 -10.63 -2.34
C VAL A 76 -6.35 -11.41 -1.36
N THR A 77 -6.62 -12.67 -1.66
CA THR A 77 -7.51 -13.51 -0.85
C THR A 77 -7.04 -14.97 -0.77
N GLU A 78 -7.57 -15.68 0.22
CA GLU A 78 -7.46 -17.13 0.36
C GLU A 78 -8.48 -17.86 -0.53
N ASP A 79 -8.40 -19.20 -0.57
CA ASP A 79 -9.26 -20.04 -1.40
C ASP A 79 -10.77 -19.80 -1.16
N SER A 80 -11.19 -19.64 0.10
CA SER A 80 -12.60 -19.36 0.43
C SER A 80 -13.12 -18.03 -0.14
N GLY A 81 -12.30 -16.97 -0.04
CA GLY A 81 -12.65 -15.68 -0.62
C GLY A 81 -12.64 -15.70 -2.15
N PHE A 82 -11.64 -16.37 -2.74
CA PHE A 82 -11.56 -16.60 -4.19
C PHE A 82 -12.80 -17.32 -4.72
N MET A 83 -13.21 -18.42 -4.09
CA MET A 83 -14.42 -19.15 -4.47
C MET A 83 -15.69 -18.31 -4.30
N GLY A 84 -15.75 -17.49 -3.25
CA GLY A 84 -16.85 -16.56 -3.03
C GLY A 84 -16.99 -15.55 -4.15
N ILE A 85 -15.88 -14.88 -4.50
CA ILE A 85 -15.82 -13.88 -5.57
C ILE A 85 -16.22 -14.49 -6.92
N LEU A 86 -15.67 -15.67 -7.27
CA LEU A 86 -16.03 -16.31 -8.53
C LEU A 86 -17.46 -16.84 -8.57
N LYS A 87 -18.06 -17.19 -7.44
CA LYS A 87 -19.46 -17.66 -7.38
C LYS A 87 -20.45 -16.52 -7.58
N SER A 88 -20.16 -15.34 -7.06
CA SER A 88 -21.07 -14.19 -7.08
C SER A 88 -20.71 -13.15 -8.13
N ASP A 89 -19.51 -13.24 -8.74
CA ASP A 89 -18.89 -12.24 -9.62
C ASP A 89 -18.81 -10.84 -8.97
N GLU A 90 -18.59 -10.81 -7.61
CA GLU A 90 -18.59 -9.55 -6.87
C GLU A 90 -17.60 -9.58 -5.69
N PHE A 91 -17.12 -8.39 -5.33
CA PHE A 91 -16.39 -8.14 -4.08
C PHE A 91 -17.35 -7.58 -3.04
N SER A 92 -17.42 -8.24 -1.91
CA SER A 92 -18.18 -7.81 -0.73
C SER A 92 -17.28 -7.13 0.29
N ALA A 93 -17.90 -6.38 1.19
CA ALA A 93 -17.19 -5.86 2.36
C ALA A 93 -16.82 -6.98 3.33
N GLY A 94 -15.69 -6.76 4.01
CA GLY A 94 -15.31 -7.51 5.19
C GLY A 94 -15.84 -6.84 6.47
N ALA A 95 -15.01 -6.84 7.51
CA ALA A 95 -15.30 -6.11 8.73
C ALA A 95 -15.44 -4.59 8.47
N GLU A 96 -16.30 -3.91 9.22
CA GLU A 96 -16.51 -2.46 9.14
C GLU A 96 -17.06 -1.94 7.79
N ASP A 97 -17.73 -2.78 7.02
CA ASP A 97 -18.25 -2.43 5.70
C ASP A 97 -17.20 -2.01 4.66
N PHE A 98 -15.96 -2.49 4.77
CA PHE A 98 -14.85 -2.13 3.88
C PHE A 98 -14.36 -3.29 3.01
N SER A 99 -14.17 -3.00 1.72
CA SER A 99 -13.41 -3.85 0.78
C SER A 99 -11.99 -3.28 0.62
N TRP A 100 -10.98 -4.08 0.89
CA TRP A 100 -9.58 -3.66 1.02
C TRP A 100 -8.76 -3.97 -0.23
N TRP A 101 -7.99 -2.99 -0.69
CA TRP A 101 -7.13 -3.07 -1.87
C TRP A 101 -5.75 -2.49 -1.56
N GLY A 102 -4.70 -3.15 -2.01
CA GLY A 102 -3.32 -2.65 -1.90
C GLY A 102 -2.84 -2.08 -3.24
N LEU A 103 -1.90 -1.16 -3.22
CA LEU A 103 -1.23 -0.71 -4.44
C LEU A 103 -0.38 -1.85 -5.04
N LYS A 104 -0.30 -1.87 -6.37
CA LYS A 104 0.63 -2.70 -7.14
C LYS A 104 1.50 -1.81 -8.01
N VAL A 105 2.76 -1.68 -7.66
CA VAL A 105 3.74 -0.89 -8.42
C VAL A 105 4.47 -1.81 -9.39
N ASN A 106 4.53 -1.44 -10.65
CA ASN A 106 5.24 -2.18 -11.69
C ASN A 106 6.66 -1.63 -11.91
N GLU A 107 7.49 -2.37 -12.62
CA GLU A 107 8.89 -2.00 -12.90
C GLU A 107 9.01 -0.69 -13.68
N GLU A 108 8.07 -0.40 -14.59
CA GLU A 108 8.08 0.83 -15.38
C GLU A 108 7.90 2.05 -14.49
N GLU A 109 7.00 1.95 -13.52
CA GLU A 109 6.79 3.01 -12.55
C GLU A 109 7.98 3.16 -11.61
N ILE A 110 8.64 2.08 -11.19
CA ILE A 110 9.88 2.16 -10.40
C ILE A 110 10.94 2.98 -11.16
N LYS A 111 11.16 2.67 -12.44
CA LYS A 111 12.11 3.40 -13.30
C LYS A 111 11.70 4.87 -13.52
N ALA A 112 10.41 5.14 -13.66
CA ALA A 112 9.90 6.50 -13.79
C ALA A 112 10.05 7.30 -12.49
N ALA A 113 9.78 6.69 -11.34
CA ALA A 113 9.96 7.28 -10.03
C ALA A 113 11.44 7.59 -9.76
N GLU A 114 12.35 6.68 -10.15
CA GLU A 114 13.80 6.89 -10.07
C GLU A 114 14.23 8.13 -10.86
N ARG A 115 13.72 8.28 -12.08
CA ARG A 115 13.99 9.45 -12.91
C ARG A 115 13.51 10.75 -12.26
N ARG A 116 12.24 10.78 -11.80
CA ARG A 116 11.68 11.93 -11.09
C ARG A 116 12.49 12.30 -9.84
N TYR A 117 12.89 11.29 -9.08
CA TYR A 117 13.73 11.48 -7.89
C TYR A 117 15.06 12.16 -8.26
N MET A 118 15.74 11.67 -9.30
CA MET A 118 17.02 12.22 -9.75
C MET A 118 16.88 13.66 -10.27
N GLU A 119 15.88 13.90 -11.12
CA GLU A 119 15.61 15.23 -11.68
C GLU A 119 15.28 16.25 -10.58
N SER A 120 14.52 15.85 -9.58
CA SER A 120 14.13 16.72 -8.47
C SER A 120 15.28 17.02 -7.51
N ASN A 121 16.09 16.03 -7.17
CA ASN A 121 17.14 16.18 -6.15
C ASN A 121 18.50 16.60 -6.72
N PHE A 122 18.75 16.33 -8.00
CA PHE A 122 20.03 16.57 -8.66
C PHE A 122 19.90 17.33 -9.99
N PRO A 123 19.15 18.44 -10.06
CA PRO A 123 18.82 19.09 -11.34
C PRO A 123 20.04 19.66 -12.09
N LYS A 124 21.14 19.95 -11.39
CA LYS A 124 22.39 20.50 -11.97
C LYS A 124 23.33 19.43 -12.52
N GLN A 125 23.06 18.15 -12.28
CA GLN A 125 23.91 17.02 -12.62
C GLN A 125 23.30 16.16 -13.72
N ALA A 126 22.38 16.73 -14.51
CA ALA A 126 21.67 16.03 -15.59
C ALA A 126 22.57 15.22 -16.55
N PRO A 127 23.79 15.64 -16.94
CA PRO A 127 24.67 14.82 -17.76
C PRO A 127 25.21 13.57 -17.04
N GLU A 128 25.37 13.63 -15.71
CA GLU A 128 25.84 12.52 -14.88
C GLU A 128 24.73 11.54 -14.54
N LEU A 129 23.45 11.97 -14.66
CA LEU A 129 22.28 11.12 -14.44
C LEU A 129 22.25 9.89 -15.35
N ASN A 130 22.79 10.02 -16.57
CA ASN A 130 22.90 8.91 -17.52
C ASN A 130 23.88 7.82 -17.08
N GLN A 131 24.72 8.09 -16.07
CA GLN A 131 25.70 7.17 -15.50
C GLN A 131 25.24 6.63 -14.13
N GLN A 132 24.09 7.07 -13.63
CA GLN A 132 23.54 6.57 -12.36
C GLN A 132 23.10 5.12 -12.51
N GLU A 133 23.66 4.23 -11.67
CA GLU A 133 23.15 2.87 -11.54
C GLU A 133 21.69 2.88 -11.12
N PRO A 134 20.83 1.99 -11.67
CA PRO A 134 19.49 1.75 -11.14
C PRO A 134 19.54 1.46 -9.63
N PHE A 135 18.74 2.16 -8.84
CA PHE A 135 18.87 2.10 -7.38
C PHE A 135 17.54 1.89 -6.64
N LEU A 136 16.42 2.44 -7.10
CA LEU A 136 15.14 2.32 -6.38
C LEU A 136 14.71 0.87 -6.23
N GLU A 137 14.98 0.01 -7.19
CA GLU A 137 14.67 -1.42 -7.12
C GLU A 137 15.29 -2.08 -5.87
N LYS A 138 16.51 -1.67 -5.47
CA LYS A 138 17.20 -2.17 -4.27
C LYS A 138 16.49 -1.76 -2.97
N PHE A 139 15.68 -0.72 -3.00
CA PHE A 139 14.97 -0.15 -1.87
C PHE A 139 13.46 -0.45 -1.87
N THR A 140 12.90 -0.93 -2.98
CA THR A 140 11.47 -1.22 -3.13
C THR A 140 11.07 -2.56 -2.51
N THR A 141 11.10 -2.66 -1.20
CA THR A 141 10.86 -3.90 -0.46
C THR A 141 9.49 -3.96 0.24
N SER A 142 8.67 -2.93 0.11
CA SER A 142 7.27 -2.93 0.54
C SER A 142 6.44 -3.94 -0.27
N PRO A 143 5.34 -4.48 0.29
CA PRO A 143 4.44 -5.39 -0.43
C PRO A 143 3.92 -4.86 -1.77
N ALA A 144 3.81 -3.54 -1.92
CA ALA A 144 3.38 -2.90 -3.15
C ALA A 144 4.29 -3.22 -4.36
N PHE A 145 5.56 -3.56 -4.11
CA PHE A 145 6.56 -3.89 -5.13
C PHE A 145 6.81 -5.40 -5.31
N GLN A 146 6.06 -6.24 -4.60
CA GLN A 146 6.25 -7.70 -4.61
C GLN A 146 4.99 -8.44 -5.09
N PRO A 147 4.62 -8.29 -6.37
CA PRO A 147 3.40 -8.89 -6.89
C PRO A 147 3.37 -10.42 -6.83
N GLU A 148 4.52 -11.08 -6.82
CA GLU A 148 4.64 -12.53 -6.76
C GLU A 148 4.41 -13.11 -5.35
N LYS A 149 4.33 -12.26 -4.31
CA LYS A 149 4.18 -12.68 -2.90
C LYS A 149 2.98 -12.04 -2.23
N SER A 150 2.48 -12.68 -1.18
CA SER A 150 1.37 -12.17 -0.38
C SER A 150 1.39 -12.70 1.05
N ARG A 151 0.84 -11.91 1.98
CA ARG A 151 0.52 -12.32 3.36
C ARG A 151 -0.90 -12.89 3.51
N TYR A 152 -1.76 -12.70 2.50
CA TYR A 152 -3.21 -12.88 2.65
C TYR A 152 -3.79 -14.07 1.91
N GLY A 153 -3.00 -14.73 1.06
CA GLY A 153 -3.47 -15.87 0.31
C GLY A 153 -2.75 -16.02 -1.03
N SER A 154 -3.24 -16.94 -1.85
CA SER A 154 -2.59 -17.32 -3.12
C SER A 154 -3.28 -16.74 -4.36
N TYR A 155 -4.41 -16.07 -4.21
CA TYR A 155 -5.19 -15.50 -5.31
C TYR A 155 -5.14 -13.99 -5.26
N ARG A 156 -4.80 -13.36 -6.37
CA ARG A 156 -4.72 -11.91 -6.53
C ARG A 156 -5.55 -11.47 -7.73
N PHE A 157 -6.43 -10.51 -7.51
CA PHE A 157 -7.15 -9.80 -8.56
C PHE A 157 -6.52 -8.43 -8.71
N THR A 158 -5.98 -8.12 -9.90
CA THR A 158 -5.34 -6.82 -10.20
C THR A 158 -6.19 -6.07 -11.21
N PHE A 159 -6.53 -4.82 -10.89
CA PHE A 159 -7.29 -3.94 -11.78
C PHE A 159 -6.65 -2.56 -11.86
N PRO A 160 -6.80 -1.86 -13.00
CA PRO A 160 -6.61 -0.43 -13.03
C PRO A 160 -7.54 0.25 -12.02
N LEU A 161 -7.02 1.20 -11.26
CA LEU A 161 -7.81 1.94 -10.27
C LEU A 161 -8.99 2.67 -10.93
N THR A 162 -8.79 3.18 -12.14
CA THR A 162 -9.86 3.83 -12.92
C THR A 162 -11.06 2.92 -13.16
N ASP A 163 -10.83 1.63 -13.43
CA ASP A 163 -11.90 0.66 -13.63
C ASP A 163 -12.69 0.44 -12.34
N LEU A 164 -11.98 0.27 -11.21
CA LEU A 164 -12.65 0.10 -9.91
C LEU A 164 -13.43 1.35 -9.51
N MET A 165 -12.87 2.53 -9.72
CA MET A 165 -13.56 3.80 -9.43
C MET A 165 -14.82 3.94 -10.29
N GLN A 166 -14.76 3.58 -11.56
CA GLN A 166 -15.91 3.62 -12.45
C GLN A 166 -17.01 2.64 -12.02
N TRP A 167 -16.67 1.38 -11.72
CA TRP A 167 -17.66 0.40 -11.23
C TRP A 167 -18.25 0.82 -9.89
N TYR A 168 -17.44 1.36 -8.98
CA TYR A 168 -17.91 1.85 -7.69
C TYR A 168 -18.85 3.04 -7.87
N LYS A 169 -18.49 4.01 -8.71
CA LYS A 169 -19.31 5.16 -9.08
C LYS A 169 -20.69 4.73 -9.60
N GLU A 170 -20.72 3.82 -10.55
CA GLU A 170 -21.96 3.34 -11.17
C GLU A 170 -22.86 2.56 -10.22
N GLN A 171 -22.28 1.70 -9.39
CA GLN A 171 -23.03 0.74 -8.58
C GLN A 171 -23.33 1.25 -7.16
N ASN A 172 -22.51 2.14 -6.62
CA ASN A 172 -22.59 2.54 -5.22
C ASN A 172 -22.79 4.03 -4.98
N CYS A 173 -22.55 4.89 -5.99
CA CYS A 173 -22.64 6.35 -5.88
C CYS A 173 -23.75 6.97 -6.72
N GLY A 174 -24.66 6.17 -7.29
CA GLY A 174 -25.73 6.70 -8.15
C GLY A 174 -25.22 7.44 -9.41
N GLY A 175 -23.98 7.20 -9.82
CA GLY A 175 -23.33 7.86 -10.95
C GLY A 175 -22.55 9.14 -10.59
N GLU A 176 -22.55 9.55 -9.33
CA GLU A 176 -21.73 10.65 -8.84
C GLU A 176 -20.29 10.20 -8.56
N GLU A 177 -19.31 11.14 -8.59
CA GLU A 177 -17.92 10.81 -8.30
C GLU A 177 -17.74 10.36 -6.85
N PRO A 178 -17.02 9.25 -6.59
CA PRO A 178 -16.67 8.84 -5.25
C PRO A 178 -15.86 9.91 -4.53
N VAL A 179 -16.04 9.99 -3.22
CA VAL A 179 -15.28 10.89 -2.35
C VAL A 179 -14.09 10.14 -1.76
N LEU A 180 -12.91 10.73 -1.85
CA LEU A 180 -11.68 10.17 -1.28
C LEU A 180 -11.26 10.96 -0.05
N ARG A 181 -10.97 10.26 1.04
CA ARG A 181 -10.57 10.87 2.31
C ARG A 181 -9.35 10.19 2.91
N VAL A 182 -8.62 10.96 3.70
CA VAL A 182 -7.56 10.43 4.56
C VAL A 182 -8.23 9.64 5.70
N HIS A 183 -8.07 8.32 5.71
CA HIS A 183 -8.69 7.51 6.75
C HIS A 183 -7.84 7.42 8.01
N GLU A 184 -6.66 6.80 7.89
CA GLU A 184 -5.78 6.61 9.05
C GLU A 184 -4.34 6.28 8.65
N THR A 185 -3.41 6.46 9.58
CA THR A 185 -2.10 5.82 9.57
C THR A 185 -2.12 4.66 10.54
N VAL A 186 -1.87 3.46 10.06
CA VAL A 186 -1.74 2.27 10.90
C VAL A 186 -0.27 1.90 11.04
N THR A 187 0.17 1.59 12.26
CA THR A 187 1.49 1.05 12.52
C THR A 187 1.39 -0.32 13.16
N TYR A 188 2.13 -1.26 12.60
CA TYR A 188 2.23 -2.60 13.15
C TYR A 188 3.65 -3.12 13.04
N LYS A 189 4.35 -3.25 14.17
CA LYS A 189 5.77 -3.60 14.20
C LYS A 189 6.60 -2.64 13.33
N GLN A 190 7.00 -3.06 12.14
CA GLN A 190 7.86 -2.33 11.21
C GLN A 190 7.08 -1.68 10.05
N GLU A 191 5.78 -1.95 10.01
CA GLU A 191 4.90 -1.51 8.92
C GLU A 191 4.24 -0.19 9.25
N ILE A 192 4.21 0.71 8.28
CA ILE A 192 3.40 1.91 8.26
C ILE A 192 2.43 1.77 7.10
N MET A 193 1.14 1.80 7.37
CA MET A 193 0.11 1.70 6.33
C MET A 193 -0.73 2.97 6.31
N TYR A 194 -0.70 3.67 5.18
CA TYR A 194 -1.57 4.79 4.89
C TYR A 194 -2.86 4.27 4.26
N THR A 195 -3.99 4.55 4.89
CA THR A 195 -5.28 4.08 4.41
C THR A 195 -6.09 5.23 3.82
N VAL A 196 -6.55 5.05 2.59
CA VAL A 196 -7.43 5.97 1.88
C VAL A 196 -8.84 5.40 1.89
N LEU A 197 -9.79 6.17 2.40
CA LEU A 197 -11.20 5.84 2.38
C LEU A 197 -11.85 6.36 1.08
N ILE A 198 -12.56 5.47 0.40
CA ILE A 198 -13.36 5.77 -0.80
C ILE A 198 -14.82 5.47 -0.46
N HIS A 199 -15.68 6.47 -0.54
CA HIS A 199 -17.09 6.34 -0.17
C HIS A 199 -18.03 7.06 -1.12
N SER A 200 -19.31 6.68 -1.08
CA SER A 200 -20.38 7.38 -1.79
C SER A 200 -20.59 8.80 -1.24
N PRO A 201 -20.91 9.79 -2.09
CA PRO A 201 -21.31 11.12 -1.60
C PRO A 201 -22.47 11.08 -0.60
N GLU A 202 -23.34 10.08 -0.65
CA GLU A 202 -24.42 9.87 0.31
C GLU A 202 -23.91 9.72 1.76
N ASP A 203 -22.67 9.21 1.91
CA ASP A 203 -22.03 8.97 3.22
C ASP A 203 -21.19 10.15 3.72
N ASN A 204 -21.23 11.31 3.05
CA ASN A 204 -20.44 12.49 3.42
C ASN A 204 -20.58 12.90 4.88
N ILE A 205 -21.81 12.84 5.44
CA ILE A 205 -22.05 13.18 6.85
C ILE A 205 -21.36 12.17 7.77
N ARG A 206 -21.40 10.88 7.42
CA ARG A 206 -20.79 9.80 8.20
C ARG A 206 -19.28 9.99 8.33
N PHE A 207 -18.63 10.47 7.27
CA PHE A 207 -17.17 10.57 7.17
C PHE A 207 -16.65 12.01 7.18
N GLN A 208 -17.44 12.98 7.58
CA GLN A 208 -17.08 14.41 7.56
C GLN A 208 -15.86 14.76 8.43
N GLU A 209 -15.54 13.94 9.44
CA GLU A 209 -14.38 14.14 10.31
C GLU A 209 -13.04 13.77 9.64
N TYR A 210 -13.09 13.04 8.52
CA TYR A 210 -11.90 12.67 7.78
C TYR A 210 -11.57 13.74 6.74
N PRO A 211 -10.34 14.29 6.71
CA PRO A 211 -9.92 15.26 5.70
C PRO A 211 -10.04 14.71 4.28
N PHE A 212 -10.27 15.57 3.32
CA PHE A 212 -10.20 15.19 1.91
C PHE A 212 -8.78 14.77 1.53
N LEU A 213 -8.67 13.78 0.65
CA LEU A 213 -7.36 13.26 0.23
C LEU A 213 -6.57 14.29 -0.58
N GLU A 214 -7.22 15.18 -1.29
CA GLU A 214 -6.62 16.24 -2.11
C GLU A 214 -5.69 17.16 -1.32
N GLU A 215 -5.93 17.35 -0.02
CA GLU A 215 -5.12 18.17 0.88
C GLU A 215 -3.92 17.41 1.47
N ASN A 216 -3.79 16.12 1.20
CA ASN A 216 -2.75 15.29 1.81
C ASN A 216 -1.43 15.33 1.01
N GLU A 217 -0.32 15.51 1.71
CA GLU A 217 1.00 15.62 1.08
C GLU A 217 1.65 14.26 0.78
N LEU A 218 1.27 13.19 1.51
CA LEU A 218 1.90 11.86 1.40
C LEU A 218 1.22 10.98 0.37
N VAL A 219 -0.10 11.10 0.27
CA VAL A 219 -0.91 10.29 -0.65
C VAL A 219 -1.96 11.18 -1.29
N ARG A 220 -1.99 11.24 -2.62
CA ARG A 220 -2.97 12.01 -3.40
C ARG A 220 -3.58 11.11 -4.47
N TYR A 221 -4.76 11.50 -4.96
CA TYR A 221 -5.36 10.91 -6.15
C TYR A 221 -5.41 11.96 -7.25
N GLN A 222 -4.84 11.63 -8.41
CA GLN A 222 -4.82 12.52 -9.57
C GLN A 222 -4.77 11.71 -10.86
N ASP A 223 -5.59 12.08 -11.82
CA ASP A 223 -5.61 11.50 -13.17
C ASP A 223 -5.69 9.96 -13.18
N GLY A 224 -6.52 9.39 -12.30
CA GLY A 224 -6.71 7.94 -12.20
C GLY A 224 -5.61 7.18 -11.47
N LYS A 225 -4.68 7.88 -10.81
CA LYS A 225 -3.54 7.29 -10.12
C LYS A 225 -3.48 7.73 -8.66
N ILE A 226 -2.97 6.86 -7.82
CA ILE A 226 -2.51 7.23 -6.49
C ILE A 226 -1.07 7.75 -6.62
N ILE A 227 -0.84 8.97 -6.20
CA ILE A 227 0.48 9.57 -6.07
C ILE A 227 0.92 9.39 -4.63
N TRP A 228 1.90 8.54 -4.41
CA TRP A 228 2.39 8.15 -3.09
C TRP A 228 3.83 8.59 -2.89
N LYS A 229 4.07 9.48 -1.91
CA LYS A 229 5.41 9.83 -1.42
C LYS A 229 5.85 8.79 -0.38
N ALA A 230 6.49 7.73 -0.84
CA ALA A 230 6.93 6.65 0.03
C ALA A 230 7.98 7.17 1.03
N GLN A 231 7.70 6.98 2.32
CA GLN A 231 8.53 7.47 3.42
C GLN A 231 9.57 6.45 3.88
N ALA A 232 9.24 5.16 3.73
CA ALA A 232 10.05 4.05 4.20
C ALA A 232 9.87 2.86 3.25
N ILE A 233 10.41 2.94 2.04
CA ILE A 233 10.24 1.91 1.01
C ILE A 233 11.13 0.68 1.22
N CYS A 234 12.15 0.82 2.05
CA CYS A 234 13.17 -0.20 2.27
C CYS A 234 12.86 -1.04 3.52
N LYS A 235 12.86 -2.36 3.36
CA LYS A 235 12.81 -3.29 4.50
C LYS A 235 14.11 -3.27 5.30
N THR A 236 15.23 -3.05 4.65
CA THR A 236 16.56 -3.12 5.22
C THR A 236 17.43 -2.02 4.63
N HIS A 237 18.16 -1.34 5.48
CA HIS A 237 19.12 -0.32 5.10
C HIS A 237 20.53 -0.91 4.93
N ARG A 238 20.61 -2.09 4.30
CA ARG A 238 21.89 -2.68 3.89
C ARG A 238 22.55 -1.90 2.77
N CYS A 239 21.79 -1.04 2.10
CA CYS A 239 22.27 -0.19 1.03
C CYS A 239 22.17 1.28 1.46
N GLN A 240 23.13 2.08 0.99
CA GLN A 240 23.09 3.54 1.07
C GLN A 240 23.12 4.10 -0.34
N PHE A 241 22.23 5.03 -0.64
CA PHE A 241 22.25 5.75 -1.89
C PHE A 241 23.41 6.79 -1.87
N VAL A 242 24.27 6.72 -2.87
CA VAL A 242 25.31 7.69 -3.15
C VAL A 242 25.20 8.05 -4.62
N LEU A 243 25.31 9.33 -4.97
CA LEU A 243 25.22 9.74 -6.37
C LEU A 243 26.24 8.98 -7.22
N GLY A 244 25.77 8.38 -8.30
CA GLY A 244 26.54 7.52 -9.21
C GLY A 244 26.51 6.04 -8.85
N LYS A 245 26.38 5.65 -7.59
CA LYS A 245 26.38 4.24 -7.17
C LYS A 245 25.56 3.98 -5.92
N VAL A 246 25.28 2.71 -5.64
CA VAL A 246 24.73 2.25 -4.36
C VAL A 246 25.82 1.53 -3.57
N GLN A 247 25.99 1.92 -2.33
CA GLN A 247 26.95 1.32 -1.42
C GLN A 247 26.27 0.35 -0.48
N GLU A 248 26.77 -0.87 -0.35
CA GLU A 248 26.29 -1.82 0.66
C GLU A 248 26.79 -1.45 2.06
N LEU A 249 25.91 -1.63 3.04
CA LEU A 249 26.19 -1.44 4.47
C LEU A 249 26.03 -2.77 5.23
N PRO A 250 26.78 -2.98 6.31
CA PRO A 250 26.70 -4.23 7.08
C PRO A 250 25.43 -4.34 7.91
N GLU A 251 24.80 -3.22 8.27
CA GLU A 251 23.64 -3.20 9.15
C GLU A 251 22.31 -3.38 8.42
N ILE A 252 21.33 -3.91 9.15
CA ILE A 252 19.99 -4.19 8.65
C ILE A 252 18.97 -3.43 9.50
N TYR A 253 18.17 -2.60 8.86
CA TYR A 253 17.03 -1.91 9.44
C TYR A 253 15.76 -2.34 8.72
N TYR A 254 14.67 -2.47 9.47
CA TYR A 254 13.39 -2.94 8.96
C TYR A 254 12.32 -1.88 9.20
N VAL A 255 12.12 -1.01 8.24
CA VAL A 255 10.98 -0.09 8.20
C VAL A 255 10.49 -0.03 6.77
N TRP A 256 9.18 -0.16 6.57
CA TRP A 256 8.58 0.00 5.25
C TRP A 256 7.15 0.55 5.38
N ASP A 257 6.73 1.28 4.37
CA ASP A 257 5.38 1.81 4.27
C ASP A 257 4.66 1.28 3.03
N GLN A 258 3.36 1.42 3.05
CA GLN A 258 2.46 1.06 1.95
C GLN A 258 1.18 1.90 2.01
N VAL A 259 0.42 1.88 0.92
CA VAL A 259 -0.92 2.48 0.85
C VAL A 259 -1.95 1.39 0.62
N SER A 260 -3.06 1.47 1.36
CA SER A 260 -4.25 0.64 1.16
C SER A 260 -5.45 1.52 0.86
N LEU A 261 -6.26 1.11 -0.11
CA LEU A 261 -7.53 1.74 -0.43
C LEU A 261 -8.66 0.91 0.18
N VAL A 262 -9.63 1.56 0.79
CA VAL A 262 -10.83 0.91 1.33
C VAL A 262 -12.07 1.49 0.69
N PHE A 263 -12.83 0.65 -0.02
CA PHE A 263 -14.13 1.02 -0.58
C PHE A 263 -15.22 0.72 0.44
N HIS A 264 -15.98 1.73 0.81
CA HIS A 264 -17.09 1.59 1.73
C HIS A 264 -18.31 0.98 1.03
N LEU A 265 -18.70 -0.21 1.46
CA LEU A 265 -19.81 -1.00 0.92
C LEU A 265 -20.81 -1.34 2.05
N PRO A 266 -21.60 -0.37 2.51
CA PRO A 266 -22.53 -0.57 3.64
C PRO A 266 -23.74 -1.39 3.23
N ASN A 267 -24.45 -1.95 4.21
CA ASN A 267 -25.73 -2.62 4.02
C ASN A 267 -25.69 -3.78 3.00
N CYS A 268 -24.62 -4.58 3.03
CA CYS A 268 -24.40 -5.67 2.09
C CYS A 268 -24.30 -5.20 0.61
N LYS A 269 -23.97 -3.93 0.37
CA LYS A 269 -23.57 -3.48 -0.95
C LYS A 269 -22.32 -4.24 -1.40
N THR A 270 -22.18 -4.43 -2.70
CA THR A 270 -21.06 -5.14 -3.32
C THR A 270 -20.56 -4.35 -4.53
N MET A 271 -19.41 -4.76 -5.03
CA MET A 271 -18.89 -4.27 -6.30
C MET A 271 -18.83 -5.44 -7.28
N LYS A 272 -19.77 -5.47 -8.23
CA LYS A 272 -19.88 -6.50 -9.27
C LYS A 272 -18.91 -6.20 -10.40
N ILE A 273 -18.19 -7.24 -10.82
CA ILE A 273 -17.25 -7.15 -11.92
C ILE A 273 -17.55 -8.28 -12.90
N PRO A 274 -17.64 -7.99 -14.21
CA PRO A 274 -17.91 -9.02 -15.21
C PRO A 274 -16.93 -10.21 -15.07
N ARG A 275 -17.45 -11.43 -15.10
CA ARG A 275 -16.68 -12.66 -14.87
C ARG A 275 -15.43 -12.76 -15.76
N GLU A 276 -15.55 -12.39 -17.02
CA GLU A 276 -14.42 -12.35 -17.95
C GLU A 276 -13.30 -11.43 -17.44
N ARG A 277 -13.68 -10.25 -16.92
CA ARG A 277 -12.71 -9.29 -16.33
C ARG A 277 -12.09 -9.84 -15.06
N LEU A 278 -12.85 -10.54 -14.22
CA LEU A 278 -12.33 -11.20 -13.01
C LEU A 278 -11.27 -12.25 -13.38
N ILE A 279 -11.57 -13.13 -14.35
CA ILE A 279 -10.63 -14.20 -14.75
C ILE A 279 -9.38 -13.60 -15.41
N LYS A 280 -9.51 -12.57 -16.25
CA LYS A 280 -8.35 -11.87 -16.86
C LYS A 280 -7.46 -11.22 -15.81
N ALA A 281 -8.06 -10.62 -14.78
CA ALA A 281 -7.36 -9.92 -13.70
C ALA A 281 -6.75 -10.87 -12.67
N LEU A 282 -7.11 -12.16 -12.70
CA LEU A 282 -6.70 -13.15 -11.71
C LEU A 282 -5.25 -13.58 -11.93
N GLU A 283 -4.46 -13.47 -10.87
CA GLU A 283 -3.06 -13.91 -10.80
C GLU A 283 -2.86 -14.80 -9.58
N THR A 284 -1.76 -15.53 -9.55
CA THR A 284 -1.35 -16.26 -8.36
C THR A 284 -0.17 -15.59 -7.67
N CYS A 285 -0.18 -15.59 -6.34
CA CYS A 285 0.92 -15.12 -5.54
C CYS A 285 1.27 -16.12 -4.45
N LYS A 286 2.56 -16.28 -4.18
CA LYS A 286 3.05 -17.23 -3.19
C LYS A 286 2.82 -16.66 -1.78
N PRO A 287 2.12 -17.37 -0.88
CA PRO A 287 2.07 -16.99 0.53
C PRO A 287 3.48 -17.03 1.11
N ALA A 288 4.02 -15.89 1.45
CA ALA A 288 5.40 -15.78 1.87
C ALA A 288 5.54 -14.74 2.97
N ASP A 289 6.60 -14.86 3.72
CA ASP A 289 7.11 -13.78 4.53
C ASP A 289 7.56 -12.63 3.59
N ILE A 290 6.74 -11.60 3.51
CA ILE A 290 7.11 -10.39 2.79
C ILE A 290 8.01 -9.56 3.71
N ASN A 291 9.21 -10.09 3.92
CA ASN A 291 10.22 -9.42 4.72
C ASN A 291 9.78 -9.09 6.16
N LEU A 292 8.91 -9.90 6.71
CA LEU A 292 8.40 -9.76 8.06
C LEU A 292 8.90 -10.94 8.88
N SER A 293 9.91 -10.72 9.69
CA SER A 293 10.51 -11.74 10.57
C SER A 293 9.53 -12.42 11.54
N TRP A 294 8.32 -11.89 11.65
CA TRP A 294 7.27 -12.37 12.54
C TRP A 294 6.10 -13.09 11.84
N TYR A 295 6.09 -13.14 10.50
CA TYR A 295 5.03 -13.82 9.75
C TYR A 295 5.45 -15.24 9.40
N GLU A 296 4.88 -16.21 10.07
CA GLU A 296 5.21 -17.62 9.85
C GLU A 296 4.54 -18.22 8.60
N GLY A 297 3.53 -17.57 8.04
CA GLY A 297 2.77 -18.09 6.92
C GLY A 297 2.03 -19.41 7.24
N PRO A 298 1.17 -19.90 6.36
CA PRO A 298 0.54 -21.21 6.51
C PRO A 298 1.57 -22.32 6.36
N LYS A 299 1.45 -23.39 7.17
CA LYS A 299 2.36 -24.55 7.15
C LYS A 299 2.41 -25.26 5.81
N ASP A 300 1.32 -25.20 5.05
CA ASP A 300 1.11 -25.86 3.75
C ASP A 300 1.17 -24.89 2.55
N LYS A 301 1.87 -23.78 2.71
CA LYS A 301 1.94 -22.68 1.72
C LYS A 301 2.32 -23.11 0.31
N GLU A 302 3.22 -24.07 0.16
CA GLU A 302 3.66 -24.58 -1.16
C GLU A 302 2.55 -25.39 -1.84
N ALA A 303 1.84 -26.26 -1.08
CA ALA A 303 0.73 -27.03 -1.58
C ALA A 303 -0.44 -26.11 -2.01
N ARG A 304 -0.80 -25.13 -1.18
CA ARG A 304 -1.84 -24.16 -1.51
C ARG A 304 -1.49 -23.33 -2.73
N PHE A 305 -0.24 -22.92 -2.87
CA PHE A 305 0.20 -22.16 -4.03
C PHE A 305 0.15 -23.00 -5.32
N SER A 306 0.56 -24.27 -5.25
CA SER A 306 0.49 -25.19 -6.39
C SER A 306 -0.96 -25.45 -6.81
N GLU A 307 -1.87 -25.63 -5.86
CA GLU A 307 -3.30 -25.78 -6.11
C GLU A 307 -3.90 -24.51 -6.75
N ALA A 308 -3.54 -23.33 -6.22
CA ALA A 308 -3.98 -22.06 -6.80
C ALA A 308 -3.51 -21.90 -8.25
N LYS A 309 -2.27 -22.25 -8.56
CA LYS A 309 -1.76 -22.23 -9.94
C LYS A 309 -2.57 -23.11 -10.88
N MET A 310 -2.90 -24.32 -10.47
CA MET A 310 -3.72 -25.23 -11.28
C MET A 310 -5.11 -24.63 -11.55
N LYS A 311 -5.82 -24.19 -10.51
CA LYS A 311 -7.15 -23.58 -10.63
C LYS A 311 -7.16 -22.35 -11.53
N VAL A 312 -6.20 -21.45 -11.36
CA VAL A 312 -6.11 -20.23 -12.18
C VAL A 312 -5.79 -20.55 -13.64
N SER A 313 -4.88 -21.50 -13.89
CA SER A 313 -4.54 -21.91 -15.26
C SER A 313 -5.72 -22.58 -15.97
N GLU A 314 -6.51 -23.38 -15.26
CA GLU A 314 -7.72 -24.00 -15.80
C GLU A 314 -8.77 -22.97 -16.18
N LEU A 315 -9.09 -22.03 -15.26
CA LEU A 315 -10.05 -20.94 -15.53
C LEU A 315 -9.64 -20.06 -16.72
N LYS A 316 -8.35 -19.74 -16.85
CA LYS A 316 -7.87 -18.93 -17.98
C LYS A 316 -7.97 -19.68 -19.31
N ARG A 317 -7.66 -20.98 -19.31
CA ARG A 317 -7.85 -21.83 -20.51
C ARG A 317 -9.32 -21.93 -20.91
N GLU A 318 -10.24 -22.16 -19.97
CA GLU A 318 -11.66 -22.17 -20.25
C GLU A 318 -12.18 -20.87 -20.85
N LEU A 319 -11.58 -19.73 -20.45
CA LEU A 319 -11.93 -18.41 -21.01
C LEU A 319 -11.40 -18.23 -22.43
N GLU A 320 -10.25 -18.84 -22.79
CA GLU A 320 -9.66 -18.78 -24.13
C GLU A 320 -10.38 -19.70 -25.13
N ASP A 321 -10.96 -20.80 -24.64
CA ASP A 321 -11.67 -21.80 -25.45
C ASP A 321 -13.13 -21.39 -25.77
N ASN A 322 -13.69 -20.37 -25.11
CA ASN A 322 -15.04 -19.85 -25.31
C ASN A 322 -15.03 -18.54 -26.10
#